data_4cb425a5b455ebff74bf95e061d36cc2
#
_entry.id   4cb425a5b455ebff74bf95e061d36cc2
#
_cell.length_a   1.000
_cell.length_b   1.000
_cell.length_c   1.000
_cell.angle_alpha   90.00
_cell.angle_beta   90.00
_cell.angle_gamma   90.00
#
_symmetry.space_group_name_H-M   'P 1'
#
loop_
_entity.id
_entity.type
_entity.pdbx_description
1 polymer ?
#
loop_
_entity_poly.entity_id
_entity_poly.type
_entity_poly.pdbx_seq_one_letter_code
_entity_poly.pdbx_strand_id
1 'polypeptide(L)'
;MSLDHINSKKIRKSFGKIPLVASLPNLVEVQKRSFDNFLQLRTDPDNRENIGLHSIFKSVFPIHDYTERATVDYVSYNLGVPKYDVDECVQRGMTYGTPLLVNFRLIIWDIDEIAGTKSVRDIKEQEVYMGDIPLMTKNATFVVNGTERVVVSQMHRSPGVFFDHDYGKTHTSGKYLFNARIIPYRGSWLDFEHDAKNNIHARIDRKRKFPVTTLFKCLLSEQSESYLKECEENKIEPDSKKILGMTGEEILSLFYQNINYKKNEFGWSFKQDLYFLKGKILNFDLIDSKNGKVILTKGTKVNQKIINDLKKKNISNITITEESLLGFFLSSDVIDEKTGKIFFEAGYEIDDLFLQFLNENQINKIDILKADNIEIGSYIRNTLQLDKARSREEALFEVFKILRPG
;
A
#
# COMPACT_ATOMS: atom_id res chain seq x y z
N MET A 1 -18.82 5.53 -44.42
CA MET A 1 -18.56 6.86 -45.02
C MET A 1 -17.15 7.27 -44.64
N SER A 2 -16.26 7.40 -45.59
CA SER A 2 -14.85 7.71 -45.32
C SER A 2 -14.72 9.12 -44.76
N LEU A 3 -14.05 9.23 -43.62
CA LEU A 3 -13.71 10.50 -42.94
C LEU A 3 -12.71 11.36 -43.70
N ASP A 4 -12.39 11.03 -44.98
CA ASP A 4 -11.39 11.69 -45.79
C ASP A 4 -11.84 13.11 -46.29
N HIS A 5 -13.11 13.46 -46.14
CA HIS A 5 -13.60 14.81 -46.46
C HIS A 5 -13.27 15.87 -45.41
N ILE A 6 -12.61 15.48 -44.30
CA ILE A 6 -12.38 16.39 -43.17
C ILE A 6 -11.03 17.16 -43.29
N ASN A 7 -10.22 16.82 -44.26
CA ASN A 7 -9.01 17.59 -44.55
C ASN A 7 -9.29 18.66 -45.62
N SER A 8 -10.21 19.58 -45.39
CA SER A 8 -10.18 20.85 -46.10
C SER A 8 -8.91 21.60 -45.65
N LYS A 9 -7.78 21.26 -46.26
CA LYS A 9 -6.54 21.99 -46.07
C LYS A 9 -6.85 23.43 -46.46
N LYS A 10 -6.84 24.34 -45.48
CA LYS A 10 -6.80 25.77 -45.79
C LYS A 10 -5.61 25.96 -46.73
N ILE A 11 -5.86 26.26 -47.97
CA ILE A 11 -4.80 26.49 -48.95
C ILE A 11 -4.08 27.76 -48.52
N ARG A 12 -2.93 27.63 -47.91
CA ARG A 12 -2.07 28.72 -47.52
C ARG A 12 -1.23 29.10 -48.78
N LYS A 13 -1.41 30.29 -49.29
CA LYS A 13 -0.53 30.83 -50.32
C LYS A 13 0.80 31.23 -49.67
N SER A 14 1.89 30.66 -50.13
CA SER A 14 3.23 31.05 -49.70
C SER A 14 3.73 32.15 -50.63
N PHE A 15 4.09 33.27 -50.06
CA PHE A 15 4.73 34.37 -50.77
C PHE A 15 6.27 34.34 -50.66
N GLY A 16 6.81 33.34 -50.00
CA GLY A 16 8.25 33.13 -49.83
C GLY A 16 8.85 32.45 -51.05
N LYS A 17 10.07 32.82 -51.37
CA LYS A 17 10.87 32.22 -52.48
C LYS A 17 11.56 30.93 -52.06
N ILE A 18 11.58 30.62 -50.75
CA ILE A 18 12.22 29.44 -50.19
C ILE A 18 11.18 28.32 -50.08
N PRO A 19 11.43 27.13 -50.69
CA PRO A 19 10.53 25.99 -50.53
C PRO A 19 10.47 25.53 -49.08
N LEU A 20 9.26 25.16 -48.60
CA LEU A 20 9.06 24.59 -47.28
C LEU A 20 9.81 23.26 -47.20
N VAL A 21 10.79 23.17 -46.33
CA VAL A 21 11.58 21.93 -46.06
C VAL A 21 10.76 20.91 -45.26
N ALA A 22 9.86 21.38 -44.42
CA ALA A 22 8.97 20.53 -43.63
C ALA A 22 7.57 21.14 -43.53
N SER A 23 6.53 20.28 -43.45
CA SER A 23 5.17 20.71 -43.16
C SER A 23 5.04 21.11 -41.69
N LEU A 24 4.21 22.14 -41.41
CA LEU A 24 3.88 22.50 -40.03
C LEU A 24 3.20 21.31 -39.31
N PRO A 25 3.69 20.92 -38.15
CA PRO A 25 3.04 19.87 -37.37
C PRO A 25 1.61 20.29 -36.99
N ASN A 26 0.73 19.30 -36.86
CA ASN A 26 -0.62 19.54 -36.35
C ASN A 26 -0.55 19.80 -34.85
N LEU A 27 -0.76 21.03 -34.40
CA LEU A 27 -0.64 21.43 -32.99
C LEU A 27 -1.67 20.75 -32.07
N VAL A 28 -2.78 20.21 -32.59
CA VAL A 28 -3.84 19.54 -31.87
C VAL A 28 -3.83 18.01 -32.06
N GLU A 29 -2.75 17.48 -32.62
CA GLU A 29 -2.60 16.04 -32.88
C GLU A 29 -2.63 15.22 -31.60
N VAL A 30 -2.03 15.72 -30.53
CA VAL A 30 -1.98 15.03 -29.23
C VAL A 30 -3.39 14.79 -28.67
N GLN A 31 -4.25 15.82 -28.71
CA GLN A 31 -5.63 15.71 -28.23
C GLN A 31 -6.46 14.76 -29.10
N LYS A 32 -6.32 14.85 -30.41
CA LYS A 32 -7.04 13.96 -31.34
C LYS A 32 -6.63 12.52 -31.17
N ARG A 33 -5.32 12.26 -31.13
CA ARG A 33 -4.81 10.91 -30.97
C ARG A 33 -5.19 10.30 -29.60
N SER A 34 -5.15 11.13 -28.54
CA SER A 34 -5.60 10.68 -27.21
C SER A 34 -7.07 10.29 -27.20
N PHE A 35 -7.93 11.07 -27.86
CA PHE A 35 -9.36 10.79 -27.95
C PHE A 35 -9.68 9.58 -28.86
N ASP A 36 -8.97 9.48 -29.99
CA ASP A 36 -9.08 8.31 -30.89
C ASP A 36 -8.66 7.02 -30.17
N ASN A 37 -7.58 7.05 -29.39
CA ASN A 37 -7.14 5.92 -28.57
C ASN A 37 -8.13 5.60 -27.45
N PHE A 38 -8.77 6.62 -26.88
CA PHE A 38 -9.77 6.41 -25.83
C PHE A 38 -11.00 5.68 -26.36
N LEU A 39 -11.55 6.09 -27.51
CA LEU A 39 -12.77 5.53 -28.08
C LEU A 39 -12.53 4.37 -29.05
N GLN A 40 -11.35 4.24 -29.63
CA GLN A 40 -10.97 3.22 -30.62
C GLN A 40 -12.05 3.02 -31.72
N LEU A 41 -12.59 4.13 -32.24
CA LEU A 41 -13.73 4.12 -33.18
C LEU A 41 -13.45 3.41 -34.51
N ARG A 42 -12.19 3.41 -34.95
CA ARG A 42 -11.76 2.85 -36.24
C ARG A 42 -11.37 1.39 -36.17
N THR A 43 -11.33 0.83 -34.97
CA THR A 43 -10.93 -0.56 -34.75
C THR A 43 -12.17 -1.42 -34.58
N ASP A 44 -12.18 -2.57 -35.24
CA ASP A 44 -13.26 -3.56 -35.06
C ASP A 44 -13.41 -3.95 -33.59
N PRO A 45 -14.64 -4.18 -33.11
CA PRO A 45 -14.88 -4.50 -31.69
C PRO A 45 -14.01 -5.61 -31.13
N ASP A 46 -13.73 -6.63 -31.94
CA ASP A 46 -12.98 -7.82 -31.53
C ASP A 46 -11.45 -7.59 -31.46
N ASN A 47 -10.96 -6.57 -32.19
CA ASN A 47 -9.52 -6.27 -32.29
C ASN A 47 -9.11 -5.05 -31.45
N ARG A 48 -9.96 -4.58 -30.55
CA ARG A 48 -9.65 -3.42 -29.70
C ARG A 48 -8.55 -3.74 -28.70
N GLU A 49 -7.59 -2.83 -28.59
CA GLU A 49 -6.55 -2.90 -27.57
C GLU A 49 -7.14 -2.65 -26.19
N ASN A 50 -6.51 -3.21 -25.14
CA ASN A 50 -6.93 -3.02 -23.76
C ASN A 50 -6.53 -1.65 -23.20
N ILE A 51 -6.99 -0.58 -23.84
CA ILE A 51 -6.77 0.83 -23.48
C ILE A 51 -8.08 1.61 -23.52
N GLY A 52 -8.11 2.77 -22.89
CA GLY A 52 -9.24 3.71 -22.92
C GLY A 52 -10.54 3.10 -22.38
N LEU A 53 -11.65 3.32 -23.09
CA LEU A 53 -12.99 2.89 -22.68
C LEU A 53 -13.13 1.36 -22.57
N HIS A 54 -12.47 0.62 -23.48
CA HIS A 54 -12.47 -0.84 -23.46
C HIS A 54 -11.81 -1.41 -22.18
N SER A 55 -10.69 -0.83 -21.76
CA SER A 55 -10.01 -1.20 -20.51
C SER A 55 -10.87 -0.94 -19.28
N ILE A 56 -11.63 0.15 -19.27
CA ILE A 56 -12.54 0.49 -18.16
C ILE A 56 -13.64 -0.58 -18.04
N PHE A 57 -14.29 -0.95 -19.12
CA PHE A 57 -15.28 -2.02 -19.09
C PHE A 57 -14.69 -3.36 -18.63
N LYS A 58 -13.53 -3.75 -19.16
CA LYS A 58 -12.86 -4.98 -18.72
C LYS A 58 -12.42 -4.98 -17.25
N SER A 59 -12.19 -3.82 -16.66
CA SER A 59 -11.83 -3.71 -15.24
C SER A 59 -13.02 -3.84 -14.29
N VAL A 60 -14.23 -3.55 -14.78
CA VAL A 60 -15.46 -3.60 -13.98
C VAL A 60 -16.18 -4.93 -14.15
N PHE A 61 -16.17 -5.48 -15.34
CA PHE A 61 -16.81 -6.76 -15.67
C PHE A 61 -15.77 -7.90 -15.72
N PRO A 62 -16.15 -9.12 -15.38
CA PRO A 62 -17.51 -9.61 -15.07
C PRO A 62 -17.99 -9.21 -13.67
N ILE A 63 -19.31 -9.00 -13.53
CA ILE A 63 -19.98 -8.78 -12.25
C ILE A 63 -20.72 -10.07 -11.88
N HIS A 64 -20.41 -10.61 -10.71
CA HIS A 64 -21.01 -11.81 -10.17
C HIS A 64 -22.09 -11.46 -9.16
N ASP A 65 -23.16 -12.24 -9.16
CA ASP A 65 -24.17 -12.21 -8.11
C ASP A 65 -23.60 -12.77 -6.81
N TYR A 66 -24.15 -12.35 -5.67
CA TYR A 66 -23.77 -12.86 -4.35
C TYR A 66 -23.92 -14.39 -4.21
N THR A 67 -24.91 -14.95 -4.89
CA THR A 67 -25.17 -16.41 -4.93
C THR A 67 -24.38 -17.13 -6.02
N GLU A 68 -23.57 -16.42 -6.79
CA GLU A 68 -22.81 -16.90 -7.96
C GLU A 68 -23.66 -17.62 -9.04
N ARG A 69 -24.99 -17.46 -8.99
CA ARG A 69 -25.94 -18.04 -9.96
C ARG A 69 -26.10 -17.21 -11.23
N ALA A 70 -25.69 -15.96 -11.21
CA ALA A 70 -25.76 -15.08 -12.37
C ALA A 70 -24.45 -14.30 -12.52
N THR A 71 -23.99 -14.17 -13.76
CA THR A 71 -22.80 -13.38 -14.11
C THR A 71 -23.15 -12.48 -15.28
N VAL A 72 -22.88 -11.17 -15.14
CA VAL A 72 -22.98 -10.21 -16.24
C VAL A 72 -21.58 -9.96 -16.78
N ASP A 73 -21.36 -10.27 -18.04
CA ASP A 73 -20.10 -10.09 -18.73
C ASP A 73 -20.21 -8.99 -19.79
N TYR A 74 -19.11 -8.33 -20.06
CA TYR A 74 -18.99 -7.34 -21.11
C TYR A 74 -18.44 -7.98 -22.38
N VAL A 75 -19.16 -7.80 -23.51
CA VAL A 75 -18.72 -8.33 -24.80
C VAL A 75 -18.03 -7.24 -25.63
N SER A 76 -18.76 -6.19 -25.96
CA SER A 76 -18.28 -5.11 -26.83
C SER A 76 -19.07 -3.83 -26.62
N TYR A 77 -18.60 -2.72 -27.14
CA TYR A 77 -19.38 -1.49 -27.24
C TYR A 77 -19.40 -0.97 -28.68
N ASN A 78 -20.49 -0.29 -29.02
CA ASN A 78 -20.67 0.39 -30.29
C ASN A 78 -21.06 1.84 -30.03
N LEU A 79 -20.70 2.71 -30.96
CA LEU A 79 -21.17 4.08 -30.94
C LEU A 79 -22.14 4.30 -32.08
N GLY A 80 -23.29 4.85 -31.75
CA GLY A 80 -24.32 5.15 -32.72
C GLY A 80 -23.95 6.35 -33.62
N VAL A 81 -24.90 6.78 -34.42
CA VAL A 81 -24.75 7.96 -35.27
C VAL A 81 -25.16 9.19 -34.46
N PRO A 82 -24.39 10.29 -34.49
CA PRO A 82 -24.78 11.54 -33.86
C PRO A 82 -26.12 12.03 -34.41
N LYS A 83 -27.00 12.48 -33.53
CA LYS A 83 -28.34 12.93 -33.91
C LYS A 83 -28.31 14.25 -34.69
N TYR A 84 -27.40 15.14 -34.36
CA TYR A 84 -27.24 16.48 -34.93
C TYR A 84 -25.79 16.73 -35.34
N ASP A 85 -25.59 17.56 -36.36
CA ASP A 85 -24.29 18.04 -36.75
C ASP A 85 -23.74 19.09 -35.77
N VAL A 86 -22.43 19.37 -35.87
CA VAL A 86 -21.74 20.34 -35.02
C VAL A 86 -22.39 21.72 -35.07
N ASP A 87 -22.70 22.23 -36.27
CA ASP A 87 -23.30 23.53 -36.44
C ASP A 87 -24.72 23.62 -35.90
N GLU A 88 -25.50 22.58 -36.08
CA GLU A 88 -26.84 22.47 -35.45
C GLU A 88 -26.77 22.44 -33.91
N CYS A 89 -25.81 21.71 -33.34
CA CYS A 89 -25.63 21.68 -31.90
C CYS A 89 -25.28 23.06 -31.33
N VAL A 90 -24.44 23.83 -32.03
CA VAL A 90 -24.10 25.19 -31.61
C VAL A 90 -25.34 26.12 -31.70
N GLN A 91 -26.10 26.05 -32.79
CA GLN A 91 -27.30 26.90 -32.95
C GLN A 91 -28.41 26.57 -31.98
N ARG A 92 -28.61 25.27 -31.69
CA ARG A 92 -29.69 24.80 -30.80
C ARG A 92 -29.31 24.77 -29.33
N GLY A 93 -28.03 25.10 -28.98
CA GLY A 93 -27.56 25.02 -27.61
C GLY A 93 -27.44 23.59 -27.07
N MET A 94 -27.16 22.62 -27.93
CA MET A 94 -27.08 21.19 -27.58
C MET A 94 -25.62 20.71 -27.51
N THR A 95 -25.45 19.52 -26.92
CA THR A 95 -24.16 18.84 -26.87
C THR A 95 -23.98 17.94 -28.09
N TYR A 96 -22.84 18.09 -28.78
CA TYR A 96 -22.48 17.18 -29.86
C TYR A 96 -21.95 15.87 -29.29
N GLY A 97 -22.73 14.82 -29.44
CA GLY A 97 -22.43 13.49 -28.86
C GLY A 97 -23.08 12.37 -29.67
N THR A 98 -22.73 11.17 -29.31
CA THR A 98 -23.23 9.93 -29.88
C THR A 98 -23.70 8.98 -28.79
N PRO A 99 -24.77 8.17 -29.02
CA PRO A 99 -25.20 7.17 -28.07
C PRO A 99 -24.15 6.05 -27.96
N LEU A 100 -23.80 5.73 -26.73
CA LEU A 100 -22.97 4.56 -26.39
C LEU A 100 -23.89 3.35 -26.17
N LEU A 101 -23.71 2.34 -26.99
CA LEU A 101 -24.40 1.08 -26.93
C LEU A 101 -23.41 0.00 -26.49
N VAL A 102 -23.73 -0.73 -25.44
CA VAL A 102 -22.86 -1.76 -24.89
C VAL A 102 -23.53 -3.11 -24.91
N ASN A 103 -22.86 -4.09 -25.49
CA ASN A 103 -23.31 -5.48 -25.50
C ASN A 103 -22.92 -6.18 -24.23
N PHE A 104 -23.91 -6.54 -23.43
CA PHE A 104 -23.72 -7.35 -22.23
C PHE A 104 -24.24 -8.76 -22.47
N ARG A 105 -23.54 -9.70 -21.82
CA ARG A 105 -23.91 -11.12 -21.80
C ARG A 105 -24.25 -11.51 -20.37
N LEU A 106 -25.48 -11.90 -20.15
CA LEU A 106 -25.93 -12.49 -18.89
C LEU A 106 -25.81 -14.00 -18.97
N ILE A 107 -25.00 -14.59 -18.11
CA ILE A 107 -24.80 -16.02 -17.97
C ILE A 107 -25.50 -16.47 -16.70
N ILE A 108 -26.46 -17.40 -16.83
CA ILE A 108 -27.15 -18.00 -15.69
C ILE A 108 -26.55 -19.38 -15.46
N TRP A 109 -26.08 -19.63 -14.23
CA TRP A 109 -25.43 -20.86 -13.83
C TRP A 109 -26.40 -21.76 -13.04
N ASP A 110 -26.37 -23.04 -13.33
CA ASP A 110 -26.91 -24.08 -12.45
C ASP A 110 -25.73 -24.64 -11.63
N ILE A 111 -25.85 -24.51 -10.31
CA ILE A 111 -24.84 -24.99 -9.35
C ILE A 111 -25.42 -26.29 -8.76
N ASP A 112 -24.72 -27.39 -8.99
CA ASP A 112 -25.00 -28.64 -8.30
C ASP A 112 -24.28 -28.63 -6.95
N GLU A 113 -25.02 -28.41 -5.87
CA GLU A 113 -24.48 -28.31 -4.49
C GLU A 113 -23.82 -29.62 -4.02
N ILE A 114 -24.17 -30.77 -4.65
CA ILE A 114 -23.62 -32.08 -4.26
C ILE A 114 -22.31 -32.36 -4.99
N ALA A 115 -22.20 -32.00 -6.25
CA ALA A 115 -21.04 -32.26 -7.11
C ALA A 115 -20.04 -31.06 -7.17
N GLY A 116 -20.41 -29.89 -6.67
CA GLY A 116 -19.59 -28.67 -6.75
C GLY A 116 -19.34 -28.19 -8.20
N THR A 117 -20.13 -28.66 -9.17
CA THR A 117 -19.95 -28.32 -10.59
C THR A 117 -20.88 -27.19 -11.00
N LYS A 118 -20.33 -26.20 -11.75
CA LYS A 118 -21.11 -25.12 -12.37
C LYS A 118 -21.38 -25.47 -13.82
N SER A 119 -22.65 -25.54 -14.23
CA SER A 119 -23.08 -25.71 -15.62
C SER A 119 -23.81 -24.47 -16.09
N VAL A 120 -23.65 -24.13 -17.37
CA VAL A 120 -24.37 -22.99 -17.97
C VAL A 120 -25.81 -23.42 -18.25
N ARG A 121 -26.77 -22.74 -17.62
CA ARG A 121 -28.20 -22.95 -17.84
C ARG A 121 -28.72 -22.17 -19.03
N ASP A 122 -28.37 -20.87 -19.09
CA ASP A 122 -28.89 -19.98 -20.16
C ASP A 122 -27.90 -18.84 -20.40
N ILE A 123 -27.81 -18.35 -21.63
CA ILE A 123 -26.99 -17.20 -22.02
C ILE A 123 -27.87 -16.22 -22.77
N LYS A 124 -27.96 -14.98 -22.29
CA LYS A 124 -28.68 -13.89 -22.94
C LYS A 124 -27.74 -12.74 -23.26
N GLU A 125 -27.76 -12.32 -24.53
CA GLU A 125 -27.00 -11.13 -24.96
C GLU A 125 -27.99 -10.02 -25.32
N GLN A 126 -27.67 -8.81 -24.88
CA GLN A 126 -28.49 -7.64 -25.18
C GLN A 126 -27.61 -6.40 -25.32
N GLU A 127 -27.90 -5.60 -26.33
CA GLU A 127 -27.33 -4.27 -26.50
C GLU A 127 -28.12 -3.28 -25.62
N VAL A 128 -27.37 -2.58 -24.74
CA VAL A 128 -27.92 -1.65 -23.75
C VAL A 128 -27.38 -0.24 -24.02
N TYR A 129 -28.27 0.73 -24.05
CA TYR A 129 -27.91 2.14 -24.12
C TYR A 129 -27.40 2.61 -22.76
N MET A 130 -26.14 3.10 -22.73
CA MET A 130 -25.48 3.55 -21.50
C MET A 130 -25.47 5.08 -21.33
N GLY A 131 -25.85 5.82 -22.36
CA GLY A 131 -25.84 7.27 -22.37
C GLY A 131 -25.13 7.83 -23.59
N ASP A 132 -25.06 9.16 -23.70
CA ASP A 132 -24.40 9.83 -24.80
C ASP A 132 -22.96 10.22 -24.41
N ILE A 133 -22.02 9.95 -25.33
CA ILE A 133 -20.63 10.37 -25.19
C ILE A 133 -20.40 11.60 -26.09
N PRO A 134 -19.89 12.72 -25.56
CA PRO A 134 -19.50 13.87 -26.36
C PRO A 134 -18.43 13.48 -27.38
N LEU A 135 -18.58 13.93 -28.62
CA LEU A 135 -17.60 13.71 -29.68
C LEU A 135 -16.70 14.93 -29.88
N MET A 136 -15.46 14.64 -30.22
CA MET A 136 -14.49 15.67 -30.58
C MET A 136 -14.72 16.16 -32.01
N THR A 137 -14.71 17.47 -32.19
CA THR A 137 -14.81 18.11 -33.52
C THR A 137 -13.50 18.00 -34.29
N LYS A 138 -13.52 18.43 -35.56
CA LYS A 138 -12.33 18.52 -36.41
C LYS A 138 -11.22 19.39 -35.83
N ASN A 139 -11.59 20.38 -35.04
CA ASN A 139 -10.67 21.36 -34.43
C ASN A 139 -10.15 20.89 -33.05
N ALA A 140 -10.39 19.64 -32.65
CA ALA A 140 -10.10 19.09 -31.30
C ALA A 140 -10.85 19.82 -30.18
N THR A 141 -12.05 20.31 -30.46
CA THR A 141 -12.96 20.95 -29.51
C THR A 141 -14.12 20.02 -29.21
N PHE A 142 -14.84 20.26 -28.12
CA PHE A 142 -16.11 19.64 -27.79
C PHE A 142 -17.19 20.69 -27.76
N VAL A 143 -18.35 20.40 -28.33
CA VAL A 143 -19.51 21.29 -28.22
C VAL A 143 -20.37 20.78 -27.08
N VAL A 144 -20.45 21.57 -26.02
CA VAL A 144 -21.24 21.26 -24.83
C VAL A 144 -22.23 22.39 -24.58
N ASN A 145 -23.51 22.07 -24.61
CA ASN A 145 -24.59 23.07 -24.49
C ASN A 145 -24.42 24.26 -25.46
N GLY A 146 -24.06 23.97 -26.70
CA GLY A 146 -23.88 24.96 -27.75
C GLY A 146 -22.59 25.77 -27.70
N THR A 147 -21.75 25.59 -26.68
CA THR A 147 -20.46 26.28 -26.58
C THR A 147 -19.31 25.34 -26.90
N GLU A 148 -18.37 25.82 -27.72
CA GLU A 148 -17.12 25.09 -27.99
C GLU A 148 -16.20 25.17 -26.78
N ARG A 149 -15.72 24.00 -26.35
CA ARG A 149 -14.81 23.84 -25.21
C ARG A 149 -13.62 22.99 -25.60
N VAL A 150 -12.49 23.24 -24.96
CA VAL A 150 -11.25 22.48 -25.15
C VAL A 150 -10.84 21.85 -23.82
N VAL A 151 -10.41 20.62 -23.89
CA VAL A 151 -9.79 19.95 -22.73
C VAL A 151 -8.35 20.43 -22.60
N VAL A 152 -8.05 21.08 -21.51
CA VAL A 152 -6.71 21.58 -21.20
C VAL A 152 -6.01 20.59 -20.25
N SER A 153 -4.75 20.29 -20.53
CA SER A 153 -3.92 19.46 -19.65
C SER A 153 -3.82 20.11 -18.27
N GLN A 154 -4.14 19.34 -17.25
CA GLN A 154 -4.08 19.78 -15.86
C GLN A 154 -2.94 19.08 -15.14
N MET A 155 -2.13 19.86 -14.44
CA MET A 155 -1.08 19.31 -13.58
C MET A 155 -1.68 18.74 -12.30
N HIS A 156 -1.21 17.57 -11.92
CA HIS A 156 -1.55 16.93 -10.64
C HIS A 156 -0.29 16.35 -10.01
N ARG A 157 -0.36 16.02 -8.73
CA ARG A 157 0.72 15.27 -8.09
C ARG A 157 0.83 13.89 -8.75
N SER A 158 2.05 13.48 -9.11
CA SER A 158 2.30 12.14 -9.65
C SER A 158 1.94 11.07 -8.60
N PRO A 159 1.50 9.88 -9.03
CA PRO A 159 1.42 8.74 -8.13
C PRO A 159 2.80 8.43 -7.55
N GLY A 160 2.83 8.02 -6.28
CA GLY A 160 4.08 7.69 -5.59
C GLY A 160 4.02 7.94 -4.10
N VAL A 161 5.17 7.87 -3.45
CA VAL A 161 5.33 8.11 -2.02
C VAL A 161 6.04 9.43 -1.80
N PHE A 162 5.47 10.27 -0.95
CA PHE A 162 5.99 11.59 -0.59
C PHE A 162 6.29 11.63 0.90
N PHE A 163 7.51 12.04 1.23
CA PHE A 163 7.94 12.24 2.61
C PHE A 163 8.03 13.73 2.89
N ASP A 164 7.52 14.15 4.05
CA ASP A 164 7.51 15.54 4.47
C ASP A 164 7.63 15.66 6.00
N HIS A 165 7.82 16.85 6.50
CA HIS A 165 7.83 17.14 7.93
C HIS A 165 7.34 18.57 8.20
N ASP A 166 6.90 18.83 9.43
CA ASP A 166 6.29 20.09 9.86
C ASP A 166 7.29 21.22 10.24
N TYR A 167 8.58 20.98 10.09
CA TYR A 167 9.65 21.89 10.51
C TYR A 167 9.60 22.26 12.01
N GLY A 168 9.01 21.38 12.84
CA GLY A 168 8.86 21.64 14.28
C GLY A 168 7.86 22.74 14.64
N LYS A 169 6.97 23.13 13.71
CA LYS A 169 6.02 24.24 13.93
C LYS A 169 4.74 23.80 14.64
N THR A 170 4.38 22.52 14.53
CA THR A 170 3.09 22.02 15.03
C THR A 170 3.08 21.83 16.54
N HIS A 171 4.21 21.45 17.13
CA HIS A 171 4.31 21.16 18.56
C HIS A 171 5.26 22.13 19.26
N THR A 172 4.88 22.54 20.48
CA THR A 172 5.62 23.53 21.31
C THR A 172 7.05 23.11 21.65
N SER A 173 7.35 21.79 21.65
CA SER A 173 8.69 21.27 21.89
C SER A 173 9.67 21.48 20.74
N GLY A 174 9.22 21.99 19.58
CA GLY A 174 10.06 22.11 18.39
C GLY A 174 10.45 20.78 17.75
N LYS A 175 9.84 19.65 18.16
CA LYS A 175 10.09 18.33 17.61
C LYS A 175 9.57 18.26 16.19
N TYR A 176 10.40 17.74 15.27
CA TYR A 176 9.99 17.46 13.90
C TYR A 176 9.01 16.28 13.86
N LEU A 177 7.83 16.52 13.33
CA LEU A 177 6.83 15.48 13.09
C LEU A 177 6.88 15.10 11.62
N PHE A 178 7.27 13.87 11.35
CA PHE A 178 7.41 13.34 10.00
C PHE A 178 6.09 12.77 9.53
N ASN A 179 5.85 12.89 8.24
CA ASN A 179 4.72 12.25 7.58
C ASN A 179 5.15 11.60 6.26
N ALA A 180 4.45 10.55 5.88
CA ALA A 180 4.58 9.92 4.59
C ALA A 180 3.20 9.79 3.95
N ARG A 181 3.09 10.14 2.67
CA ARG A 181 1.84 10.08 1.92
C ARG A 181 2.00 9.21 0.70
N ILE A 182 1.14 8.21 0.57
CA ILE A 182 1.05 7.35 -0.60
C ILE A 182 -0.10 7.87 -1.46
N ILE A 183 0.22 8.28 -2.68
CA ILE A 183 -0.75 8.74 -3.68
C ILE A 183 -0.83 7.66 -4.76
N PRO A 184 -1.95 6.96 -4.90
CA PRO A 184 -2.14 5.98 -5.96
C PRO A 184 -2.45 6.68 -7.29
N TYR A 185 -2.32 5.94 -8.40
CA TYR A 185 -2.78 6.42 -9.71
C TYR A 185 -4.29 6.70 -9.70
N ARG A 186 -5.06 5.82 -9.07
CA ARG A 186 -6.51 5.95 -8.88
C ARG A 186 -6.89 5.33 -7.54
N GLY A 187 -7.57 6.07 -6.68
CA GLY A 187 -8.06 5.58 -5.39
C GLY A 187 -7.76 6.54 -4.23
N SER A 188 -7.96 6.03 -3.04
CA SER A 188 -7.82 6.78 -1.80
C SER A 188 -6.36 7.02 -1.42
N TRP A 189 -6.07 8.18 -0.86
CA TRP A 189 -4.75 8.50 -0.33
C TRP A 189 -4.55 7.86 1.03
N LEU A 190 -3.33 7.38 1.27
CA LEU A 190 -2.93 6.82 2.55
C LEU A 190 -1.82 7.69 3.15
N ASP A 191 -2.10 8.28 4.30
CA ASP A 191 -1.16 9.12 5.04
C ASP A 191 -0.69 8.39 6.30
N PHE A 192 0.62 8.43 6.56
CA PHE A 192 1.24 8.02 7.81
C PHE A 192 1.76 9.26 8.53
N GLU A 193 1.34 9.46 9.77
CA GLU A 193 1.67 10.64 10.56
C GLU A 193 2.31 10.24 11.89
N HIS A 194 3.47 10.84 12.21
CA HIS A 194 4.07 10.72 13.53
C HIS A 194 3.40 11.68 14.51
N ASP A 195 3.18 11.22 15.72
CA ASP A 195 2.68 12.03 16.82
C ASP A 195 3.83 12.53 17.71
N ALA A 196 3.61 13.59 18.45
CA ALA A 196 4.56 14.13 19.43
C ALA A 196 4.93 13.11 20.53
N LYS A 197 4.04 12.15 20.80
CA LYS A 197 4.20 11.05 21.77
C LYS A 197 4.97 9.84 21.22
N ASN A 198 5.59 9.96 20.05
CA ASN A 198 6.31 8.87 19.39
C ASN A 198 5.41 7.70 18.91
N ASN A 199 4.19 7.98 18.52
CA ASN A 199 3.30 7.00 17.90
C ASN A 199 3.12 7.30 16.43
N ILE A 200 2.80 6.27 15.64
CA ILE A 200 2.52 6.39 14.22
C ILE A 200 1.05 6.08 13.97
N HIS A 201 0.39 6.99 13.28
CA HIS A 201 -1.01 6.85 12.90
C HIS A 201 -1.14 6.74 11.39
N ALA A 202 -2.09 5.95 10.94
CA ALA A 202 -2.53 5.90 9.56
C ALA A 202 -3.82 6.71 9.39
N ARG A 203 -4.00 7.30 8.20
CA ARG A 203 -5.19 8.03 7.81
C ARG A 203 -5.51 7.74 6.34
N ILE A 204 -6.75 7.40 6.06
CA ILE A 204 -7.24 7.13 4.71
C ILE A 204 -8.17 8.26 4.31
N ASP A 205 -7.93 8.86 3.12
CA ASP A 205 -8.75 9.95 2.55
C ASP A 205 -9.04 11.10 3.54
N ARG A 206 -8.05 11.49 4.33
CA ARG A 206 -8.19 12.56 5.34
C ARG A 206 -9.28 12.31 6.39
N LYS A 207 -9.76 11.06 6.53
CA LYS A 207 -10.70 10.67 7.57
C LYS A 207 -10.02 10.61 8.94
N ARG A 208 -10.70 10.09 9.96
CA ARG A 208 -10.14 9.95 11.31
C ARG A 208 -8.89 9.08 11.30
N LYS A 209 -7.85 9.51 12.01
CA LYS A 209 -6.62 8.75 12.18
C LYS A 209 -6.79 7.59 13.16
N PHE A 210 -6.06 6.51 12.93
CA PHE A 210 -6.01 5.31 13.75
C PHE A 210 -4.57 4.78 13.85
N PRO A 211 -4.24 3.93 14.82
CA PRO A 211 -2.90 3.36 14.95
C PRO A 211 -2.48 2.63 13.67
N VAL A 212 -1.24 2.81 13.23
CA VAL A 212 -0.74 2.13 12.03
C VAL A 212 -0.71 0.60 12.20
N THR A 213 -0.52 0.13 13.43
CA THR A 213 -0.54 -1.31 13.77
C THR A 213 -1.89 -1.96 13.49
N THR A 214 -2.99 -1.23 13.68
CA THR A 214 -4.33 -1.69 13.28
C THR A 214 -4.38 -1.96 11.76
N LEU A 215 -3.76 -1.10 10.94
CA LEU A 215 -3.67 -1.33 9.50
C LEU A 215 -2.85 -2.59 9.18
N PHE A 216 -1.71 -2.77 9.84
CA PHE A 216 -0.87 -3.96 9.63
C PHE A 216 -1.57 -5.26 10.05
N LYS A 217 -2.32 -5.26 11.17
CA LYS A 217 -3.14 -6.40 11.59
C LYS A 217 -4.25 -6.76 10.58
N CYS A 218 -4.69 -5.82 9.73
CA CYS A 218 -5.61 -6.13 8.64
C CYS A 218 -4.93 -6.92 7.50
N LEU A 219 -3.61 -6.79 7.34
CA LEU A 219 -2.85 -7.51 6.32
C LEU A 219 -2.72 -8.98 6.73
N LEU A 220 -2.42 -9.81 5.74
CA LEU A 220 -2.24 -11.24 5.97
C LEU A 220 -0.89 -11.51 6.65
N SER A 221 -0.85 -12.49 7.56
CA SER A 221 0.40 -13.03 8.09
C SER A 221 1.13 -13.85 7.02
N GLU A 222 2.44 -14.04 7.15
CA GLU A 222 3.22 -14.86 6.22
C GLU A 222 2.68 -16.30 6.12
N GLN A 223 2.20 -16.85 7.23
CA GLN A 223 1.59 -18.18 7.26
C GLN A 223 0.29 -18.23 6.45
N SER A 224 -0.54 -17.19 6.58
CA SER A 224 -1.80 -17.10 5.84
C SER A 224 -1.59 -16.87 4.35
N GLU A 225 -0.58 -16.10 3.96
CA GLU A 225 -0.21 -15.93 2.55
C GLU A 225 0.27 -17.24 1.93
N SER A 226 1.10 -18.01 2.66
CA SER A 226 1.56 -19.33 2.21
C SER A 226 0.40 -20.30 2.07
N TYR A 227 -0.51 -20.32 3.05
CA TYR A 227 -1.72 -21.14 3.01
C TYR A 227 -2.64 -20.80 1.83
N LEU A 228 -2.84 -19.51 1.53
CA LEU A 228 -3.66 -19.09 0.38
C LEU A 228 -3.02 -19.51 -0.95
N LYS A 229 -1.70 -19.41 -1.09
CA LYS A 229 -0.98 -19.89 -2.29
C LYS A 229 -1.14 -21.39 -2.47
N GLU A 230 -1.03 -22.17 -1.38
CA GLU A 230 -1.27 -23.61 -1.43
C GLU A 230 -2.72 -23.95 -1.81
N CYS A 231 -3.70 -23.19 -1.32
CA CYS A 231 -5.10 -23.35 -1.69
C CYS A 231 -5.34 -23.03 -3.17
N GLU A 232 -4.72 -21.98 -3.71
CA GLU A 232 -4.81 -21.62 -5.13
C GLU A 232 -4.19 -22.69 -6.03
N GLU A 233 -3.00 -23.19 -5.66
CA GLU A 233 -2.32 -24.27 -6.41
C GLU A 233 -3.13 -25.57 -6.44
N ASN A 234 -3.74 -25.92 -5.31
CA ASN A 234 -4.54 -27.16 -5.17
C ASN A 234 -6.03 -26.97 -5.53
N LYS A 235 -6.47 -25.75 -5.90
CA LYS A 235 -7.86 -25.41 -6.18
C LYS A 235 -8.83 -25.78 -5.05
N ILE A 236 -8.39 -25.57 -3.81
CA ILE A 236 -9.17 -25.80 -2.58
C ILE A 236 -9.73 -24.47 -2.11
N GLU A 237 -10.98 -24.41 -1.67
CA GLU A 237 -11.53 -23.20 -1.05
C GLU A 237 -10.84 -22.92 0.27
N PRO A 238 -10.32 -21.69 0.49
CA PRO A 238 -9.62 -21.34 1.71
C PRO A 238 -10.58 -21.25 2.90
N ASP A 239 -10.23 -21.91 4.00
CA ASP A 239 -10.96 -21.81 5.27
C ASP A 239 -10.69 -20.43 5.90
N SER A 240 -11.73 -19.60 6.01
CA SER A 240 -11.64 -18.25 6.57
C SER A 240 -11.06 -18.22 8.00
N LYS A 241 -11.20 -19.30 8.79
CA LYS A 241 -10.65 -19.41 10.13
C LYS A 241 -9.13 -19.54 10.16
N LYS A 242 -8.51 -19.97 9.09
CA LYS A 242 -7.06 -20.09 8.94
C LYS A 242 -6.41 -18.83 8.39
N ILE A 243 -7.20 -17.84 7.99
CA ILE A 243 -6.71 -16.57 7.47
C ILE A 243 -6.48 -15.62 8.63
N LEU A 244 -5.27 -15.61 9.16
CA LEU A 244 -4.85 -14.75 10.26
C LEU A 244 -4.23 -13.44 9.75
N GLY A 245 -4.37 -12.38 10.53
CA GLY A 245 -3.65 -11.14 10.33
C GLY A 245 -2.24 -11.20 10.89
N MET A 246 -1.43 -10.17 10.57
CA MET A 246 -0.09 -10.04 11.14
C MET A 246 -0.15 -9.97 12.66
N THR A 247 0.69 -10.77 13.32
CA THR A 247 0.85 -10.75 14.77
C THR A 247 1.70 -9.57 15.23
N GLY A 248 1.66 -9.25 16.52
CA GLY A 248 2.53 -8.22 17.11
C GLY A 248 4.02 -8.51 16.88
N GLU A 249 4.40 -9.78 17.00
CA GLU A 249 5.76 -10.26 16.76
C GLU A 249 6.19 -10.06 15.29
N GLU A 250 5.34 -10.47 14.34
CA GLU A 250 5.61 -10.24 12.90
C GLU A 250 5.75 -8.75 12.58
N ILE A 251 4.87 -7.90 13.11
CA ILE A 251 4.94 -6.45 12.91
C ILE A 251 6.27 -5.91 13.45
N LEU A 252 6.67 -6.29 14.66
CA LEU A 252 7.92 -5.81 15.25
C LEU A 252 9.14 -6.30 14.48
N SER A 253 9.13 -7.54 13.99
CA SER A 253 10.24 -8.11 13.21
C SER A 253 10.48 -7.41 11.86
N LEU A 254 9.45 -6.79 11.28
CA LEU A 254 9.58 -5.99 10.05
C LEU A 254 10.37 -4.69 10.27
N PHE A 255 10.26 -4.08 11.45
CA PHE A 255 10.84 -2.77 11.72
C PHE A 255 12.09 -2.82 12.57
N TYR A 256 12.28 -3.88 13.35
CA TYR A 256 13.39 -4.01 14.29
C TYR A 256 14.19 -5.28 14.04
N GLN A 257 15.48 -5.19 14.28
CA GLN A 257 16.33 -6.37 14.34
C GLN A 257 16.21 -7.02 15.72
N ASN A 258 16.19 -8.34 15.75
CA ASN A 258 16.15 -9.12 16.96
C ASN A 258 17.56 -9.45 17.40
N ILE A 259 17.85 -9.29 18.69
CA ILE A 259 19.11 -9.66 19.33
C ILE A 259 18.80 -10.77 20.33
N ASN A 260 19.47 -11.91 20.13
CA ASN A 260 19.30 -13.07 20.98
C ASN A 260 20.25 -12.96 22.19
N TYR A 261 19.70 -12.96 23.38
CA TYR A 261 20.42 -12.93 24.66
C TYR A 261 20.40 -14.29 25.31
N LYS A 262 21.56 -14.74 25.80
CA LYS A 262 21.71 -16.01 26.53
C LYS A 262 22.28 -15.74 27.91
N LYS A 263 21.69 -16.36 28.92
CA LYS A 263 22.13 -16.26 30.31
C LYS A 263 23.43 -17.04 30.51
N ASN A 264 24.45 -16.39 31.08
CA ASN A 264 25.75 -16.94 31.45
C ASN A 264 25.96 -16.70 32.97
N GLU A 265 27.04 -17.24 33.54
CA GLU A 265 27.42 -17.05 34.93
C GLU A 265 27.62 -15.57 35.32
N PHE A 266 27.99 -14.70 34.38
CA PHE A 266 28.29 -13.28 34.59
C PHE A 266 27.15 -12.34 34.20
N GLY A 267 26.02 -12.85 33.69
CA GLY A 267 24.89 -12.06 33.23
C GLY A 267 24.36 -12.52 31.86
N TRP A 268 23.82 -11.60 31.07
CA TRP A 268 23.21 -11.88 29.75
C TRP A 268 24.18 -11.56 28.62
N SER A 269 24.56 -12.58 27.87
CA SER A 269 25.49 -12.47 26.74
C SER A 269 24.79 -12.42 25.41
N PHE A 270 25.26 -11.57 24.51
CA PHE A 270 24.75 -11.43 23.16
C PHE A 270 25.89 -11.18 22.16
N LYS A 271 25.66 -11.51 20.92
CA LYS A 271 26.59 -11.25 19.84
C LYS A 271 26.28 -9.89 19.22
N GLN A 272 27.23 -8.98 19.25
CA GLN A 272 27.10 -7.64 18.68
C GLN A 272 28.20 -7.34 17.68
N ASP A 273 27.82 -6.73 16.56
CA ASP A 273 28.82 -6.12 15.69
C ASP A 273 29.33 -4.82 16.33
N LEU A 274 30.62 -4.83 16.66
CA LEU A 274 31.29 -3.74 17.33
C LEU A 274 31.26 -2.41 16.56
N TYR A 275 31.05 -2.44 15.25
CA TYR A 275 30.93 -1.22 14.45
C TYR A 275 29.71 -0.37 14.79
N PHE A 276 28.62 -0.99 15.21
CA PHE A 276 27.40 -0.26 15.63
C PHE A 276 27.57 0.52 16.93
N LEU A 277 28.61 0.23 17.70
CA LEU A 277 28.94 0.98 18.91
C LEU A 277 29.72 2.25 18.61
N LYS A 278 30.22 2.43 17.40
CA LYS A 278 31.04 3.59 17.02
C LYS A 278 30.31 4.91 17.24
N GLY A 279 30.93 5.81 18.01
CA GLY A 279 30.36 7.13 18.28
C GLY A 279 29.30 7.18 19.36
N LYS A 280 28.79 6.02 19.83
CA LYS A 280 27.78 5.94 20.89
C LYS A 280 28.41 6.06 22.27
N ILE A 281 27.64 6.58 23.21
CA ILE A 281 27.94 6.57 24.64
C ILE A 281 27.26 5.36 25.25
N LEU A 282 27.99 4.53 25.96
CA LEU A 282 27.45 3.34 26.57
C LEU A 282 26.53 3.68 27.75
N ASN A 283 25.35 3.08 27.76
CA ASN A 283 24.38 3.22 28.86
C ASN A 283 24.57 2.17 29.98
N PHE A 284 25.42 1.16 29.72
CA PHE A 284 25.69 0.04 30.63
C PHE A 284 27.16 -0.38 30.51
N ASP A 285 27.64 -1.14 31.51
CA ASP A 285 28.98 -1.71 31.50
C ASP A 285 29.05 -2.91 30.56
N LEU A 286 30.08 -2.95 29.71
CA LEU A 286 30.36 -4.08 28.85
C LEU A 286 31.34 -5.04 29.55
N ILE A 287 30.92 -6.27 29.72
CA ILE A 287 31.64 -7.33 30.40
C ILE A 287 32.10 -8.38 29.38
N ASP A 288 33.33 -8.91 29.53
CA ASP A 288 33.80 -10.02 28.71
C ASP A 288 33.09 -11.30 29.13
N SER A 289 32.43 -11.95 28.15
CA SER A 289 31.67 -13.21 28.39
C SER A 289 32.54 -14.38 28.82
N LYS A 290 33.87 -14.31 28.63
CA LYS A 290 34.81 -15.39 28.98
C LYS A 290 35.43 -15.22 30.37
N ASN A 291 35.73 -14.00 30.76
CA ASN A 291 36.56 -13.72 31.96
C ASN A 291 35.80 -12.92 33.03
N GLY A 292 34.55 -12.48 32.76
CA GLY A 292 33.78 -11.64 33.68
C GLY A 292 34.40 -10.25 34.00
N LYS A 293 35.42 -9.82 33.25
CA LYS A 293 36.06 -8.52 33.45
C LYS A 293 35.30 -7.43 32.70
N VAL A 294 35.13 -6.28 33.37
CA VAL A 294 34.59 -5.09 32.74
C VAL A 294 35.56 -4.59 31.68
N ILE A 295 35.11 -4.54 30.41
CA ILE A 295 35.87 -4.09 29.27
C ILE A 295 35.77 -2.57 29.12
N LEU A 296 34.55 -2.05 29.21
CA LEU A 296 34.19 -0.65 29.08
C LEU A 296 33.15 -0.30 30.13
N THR A 297 33.30 0.84 30.78
CA THR A 297 32.33 1.33 31.76
C THR A 297 31.22 2.18 31.14
N LYS A 298 30.09 2.22 31.79
CA LYS A 298 28.98 3.13 31.48
C LYS A 298 29.48 4.57 31.29
N GLY A 299 28.95 5.28 30.33
CA GLY A 299 29.35 6.68 30.00
C GLY A 299 30.55 6.78 29.07
N THR A 300 31.24 5.70 28.73
CA THR A 300 32.36 5.73 27.79
C THR A 300 31.86 5.93 26.34
N LYS A 301 32.43 6.93 25.65
CA LYS A 301 32.21 7.14 24.23
C LYS A 301 33.08 6.20 23.41
N VAL A 302 32.46 5.33 22.62
CA VAL A 302 33.17 4.30 21.84
C VAL A 302 33.80 4.92 20.59
N ASN A 303 35.13 4.99 20.56
CA ASN A 303 35.92 5.50 19.43
C ASN A 303 36.43 4.34 18.55
N GLN A 304 36.86 4.66 17.32
CA GLN A 304 37.44 3.69 16.40
C GLN A 304 38.64 2.92 16.99
N LYS A 305 39.44 3.56 17.85
CA LYS A 305 40.58 2.94 18.54
C LYS A 305 40.13 1.82 19.46
N ILE A 306 39.11 2.06 20.26
CA ILE A 306 38.49 1.05 21.17
C ILE A 306 37.96 -0.14 20.37
N ILE A 307 37.26 0.11 19.25
CA ILE A 307 36.75 -0.95 18.39
C ILE A 307 37.88 -1.82 17.83
N ASN A 308 38.98 -1.21 17.40
CA ASN A 308 40.12 -1.94 16.88
C ASN A 308 40.81 -2.77 17.98
N ASP A 309 40.88 -2.28 19.22
CA ASP A 309 41.40 -3.01 20.35
C ASP A 309 40.53 -4.17 20.77
N LEU A 310 39.21 -4.01 20.75
CA LEU A 310 38.25 -5.08 21.00
C LEU A 310 38.32 -6.18 19.92
N LYS A 311 38.49 -5.80 18.66
CA LYS A 311 38.68 -6.76 17.54
C LYS A 311 40.00 -7.54 17.68
N LYS A 312 41.10 -6.88 18.06
CA LYS A 312 42.38 -7.56 18.30
C LYS A 312 42.28 -8.60 19.41
N LYS A 313 41.40 -8.37 20.40
CA LYS A 313 41.14 -9.31 21.49
C LYS A 313 40.11 -10.41 21.14
N ASN A 314 39.63 -10.45 19.90
CA ASN A 314 38.60 -11.41 19.44
C ASN A 314 37.33 -11.45 20.32
N ILE A 315 36.92 -10.31 20.85
CA ILE A 315 35.72 -10.19 21.68
C ILE A 315 34.54 -9.95 20.73
N SER A 316 33.76 -10.97 20.49
CA SER A 316 32.53 -10.91 19.67
C SER A 316 31.26 -11.00 20.52
N ASN A 317 31.36 -11.67 21.68
CA ASN A 317 30.26 -11.80 22.63
C ASN A 317 30.49 -10.86 23.81
N ILE A 318 29.46 -10.08 24.08
CA ILE A 318 29.45 -9.08 25.15
C ILE A 318 28.43 -9.53 26.18
N THR A 319 28.73 -9.38 27.47
CA THR A 319 27.81 -9.66 28.56
C THR A 319 27.43 -8.35 29.23
N ILE A 320 26.16 -8.24 29.61
CA ILE A 320 25.60 -7.15 30.40
C ILE A 320 24.95 -7.71 31.66
N THR A 321 24.86 -6.88 32.68
CA THR A 321 24.18 -7.26 33.95
C THR A 321 22.66 -7.36 33.76
N GLU A 322 21.96 -8.09 34.63
CA GLU A 322 20.49 -8.19 34.59
C GLU A 322 19.82 -6.82 34.72
N GLU A 323 20.33 -5.96 35.57
CA GLU A 323 19.81 -4.59 35.74
C GLU A 323 19.94 -3.75 34.48
N SER A 324 20.89 -4.05 33.60
CA SER A 324 21.09 -3.35 32.34
C SER A 324 20.03 -3.71 31.27
N LEU A 325 19.25 -4.76 31.49
CA LEU A 325 18.11 -5.14 30.63
C LEU A 325 16.88 -4.29 30.87
N LEU A 326 16.78 -3.61 32.01
CA LEU A 326 15.65 -2.74 32.32
C LEU A 326 15.45 -1.67 31.24
N GLY A 327 14.21 -1.55 30.78
CA GLY A 327 13.84 -0.61 29.72
C GLY A 327 14.10 -1.11 28.30
N PHE A 328 14.58 -2.34 28.10
CA PHE A 328 14.61 -2.98 26.79
C PHE A 328 13.24 -3.60 26.48
N PHE A 329 13.01 -3.95 25.21
CA PHE A 329 11.73 -4.44 24.73
C PHE A 329 11.85 -5.87 24.19
N LEU A 330 10.90 -6.72 24.55
CA LEU A 330 10.83 -8.08 24.05
C LEU A 330 10.52 -8.09 22.55
N SER A 331 11.16 -8.99 21.83
CA SER A 331 10.95 -9.18 20.40
C SER A 331 9.84 -10.19 20.11
N SER A 332 9.73 -11.21 20.93
CA SER A 332 8.80 -12.33 20.77
C SER A 332 7.93 -12.53 22.00
N ASP A 333 6.81 -13.20 21.81
CA ASP A 333 5.93 -13.57 22.91
C ASP A 333 6.62 -14.60 23.83
N VAL A 334 6.50 -14.44 25.13
CA VAL A 334 6.96 -15.42 26.11
C VAL A 334 5.79 -16.34 26.46
N ILE A 335 5.87 -17.56 25.94
CA ILE A 335 4.80 -18.55 26.01
C ILE A 335 5.21 -19.71 26.95
N ASP A 336 4.28 -20.20 27.74
CA ASP A 336 4.46 -21.45 28.44
C ASP A 336 4.34 -22.64 27.47
N GLU A 337 5.45 -23.35 27.25
CA GLU A 337 5.50 -24.50 26.33
C GLU A 337 4.49 -25.61 26.66
N LYS A 338 4.03 -25.69 27.92
CA LYS A 338 3.11 -26.75 28.38
C LYS A 338 1.63 -26.39 28.19
N THR A 339 1.29 -25.12 28.45
CA THR A 339 -0.10 -24.67 28.48
C THR A 339 -0.45 -23.79 27.25
N GLY A 340 0.54 -23.32 26.50
CA GLY A 340 0.34 -22.38 25.41
C GLY A 340 -0.10 -20.98 25.86
N LYS A 341 -0.05 -20.70 27.17
CA LYS A 341 -0.43 -19.38 27.68
C LYS A 341 0.67 -18.37 27.49
N ILE A 342 0.32 -17.21 26.93
CA ILE A 342 1.23 -16.07 26.78
C ILE A 342 1.32 -15.38 28.15
N PHE A 343 2.53 -15.29 28.70
CA PHE A 343 2.82 -14.54 29.91
C PHE A 343 3.11 -13.08 29.62
N PHE A 344 3.91 -12.83 28.60
CA PHE A 344 4.28 -11.49 28.16
C PHE A 344 4.21 -11.41 26.63
N GLU A 345 3.56 -10.39 26.15
CA GLU A 345 3.42 -10.14 24.69
C GLU A 345 4.67 -9.48 24.11
N ALA A 346 4.91 -9.67 22.83
CA ALA A 346 5.97 -8.99 22.09
C ALA A 346 5.84 -7.46 22.21
N GLY A 347 6.97 -6.77 22.39
CA GLY A 347 7.01 -5.34 22.66
C GLY A 347 6.84 -4.97 24.14
N TYR A 348 6.71 -5.94 25.06
CA TYR A 348 6.69 -5.66 26.50
C TYR A 348 8.02 -5.03 26.94
N GLU A 349 7.97 -4.03 27.81
CA GLU A 349 9.14 -3.38 28.39
C GLU A 349 9.63 -4.20 29.57
N ILE A 350 10.90 -4.56 29.56
CA ILE A 350 11.52 -5.35 30.62
C ILE A 350 11.54 -4.52 31.89
N ASP A 351 10.82 -4.98 32.91
CA ASP A 351 10.74 -4.43 34.26
C ASP A 351 11.24 -5.43 35.28
N ASP A 352 11.24 -5.04 36.56
CA ASP A 352 11.67 -5.89 37.67
C ASP A 352 10.80 -7.14 37.80
N LEU A 353 9.52 -7.06 37.45
CA LEU A 353 8.61 -8.20 37.48
C LEU A 353 9.00 -9.26 36.46
N PHE A 354 9.36 -8.82 35.27
CA PHE A 354 9.83 -9.72 34.22
C PHE A 354 11.16 -10.38 34.57
N LEU A 355 12.10 -9.66 35.21
CA LEU A 355 13.38 -10.22 35.65
C LEU A 355 13.15 -11.29 36.76
N GLN A 356 12.23 -11.05 37.69
CA GLN A 356 11.83 -12.07 38.69
C GLN A 356 11.24 -13.32 38.03
N PHE A 357 10.34 -13.14 37.08
CA PHE A 357 9.74 -14.21 36.28
C PHE A 357 10.78 -15.06 35.54
N LEU A 358 11.80 -14.41 34.91
CA LEU A 358 12.89 -15.15 34.27
C LEU A 358 13.68 -16.02 35.20
N ASN A 359 13.93 -15.53 36.43
CA ASN A 359 14.67 -16.27 37.45
C ASN A 359 13.86 -17.42 38.03
N GLU A 360 12.56 -17.23 38.28
CA GLU A 360 11.66 -18.26 38.80
C GLU A 360 11.46 -19.41 37.80
N ASN A 361 11.34 -19.10 36.52
CA ASN A 361 11.10 -20.08 35.45
C ASN A 361 12.38 -20.61 34.80
N GLN A 362 13.56 -20.17 35.25
CA GLN A 362 14.89 -20.59 34.75
C GLN A 362 15.01 -20.41 33.23
N ILE A 363 14.45 -19.33 32.70
CA ILE A 363 14.52 -19.00 31.26
C ILE A 363 15.94 -18.45 30.94
N ASN A 364 16.65 -19.15 30.06
CA ASN A 364 18.05 -18.87 29.75
C ASN A 364 18.25 -18.18 28.38
N LYS A 365 17.17 -17.95 27.65
CA LYS A 365 17.21 -17.28 26.34
C LYS A 365 16.05 -16.30 26.23
N ILE A 366 16.34 -15.10 25.76
CA ILE A 366 15.35 -14.08 25.46
C ILE A 366 15.74 -13.38 24.16
N ASP A 367 14.75 -12.98 23.38
CA ASP A 367 14.93 -12.17 22.19
C ASP A 367 14.49 -10.73 22.47
N ILE A 368 15.38 -9.80 22.23
CA ILE A 368 15.20 -8.38 22.54
C ILE A 368 15.26 -7.56 21.25
N LEU A 369 14.36 -6.58 21.16
CA LEU A 369 14.33 -5.64 20.02
C LEU A 369 15.52 -4.68 20.07
N LYS A 370 16.17 -4.49 18.94
CA LYS A 370 17.20 -3.46 18.80
C LYS A 370 16.54 -2.10 18.55
N ALA A 371 16.03 -1.50 19.62
CA ALA A 371 15.53 -0.13 19.62
C ALA A 371 16.37 0.71 20.56
N ASP A 372 17.26 1.55 20.03
CA ASP A 372 18.23 2.30 20.81
C ASP A 372 17.83 3.77 21.03
N ASN A 373 16.68 4.19 20.52
CA ASN A 373 16.17 5.57 20.57
C ASN A 373 17.11 6.65 20.00
N ILE A 374 18.23 6.24 19.40
CA ILE A 374 19.20 7.12 18.74
C ILE A 374 19.08 7.00 17.23
N GLU A 375 19.20 5.78 16.71
CA GLU A 375 19.07 5.49 15.28
C GLU A 375 17.69 4.95 14.94
N ILE A 376 17.15 4.07 15.79
CA ILE A 376 15.85 3.42 15.62
C ILE A 376 15.01 3.68 16.87
N GLY A 377 14.01 4.55 16.74
CA GLY A 377 13.09 4.85 17.83
C GLY A 377 12.03 3.77 18.01
N SER A 378 11.48 3.66 19.22
CA SER A 378 10.44 2.67 19.58
C SER A 378 9.03 3.02 19.08
N TYR A 379 8.89 3.71 17.94
CA TYR A 379 7.62 4.26 17.44
C TYR A 379 6.56 3.19 17.19
N ILE A 380 6.90 2.13 16.47
CA ILE A 380 5.97 1.04 16.15
C ILE A 380 5.59 0.26 17.42
N ARG A 381 6.56 -0.02 18.29
CA ARG A 381 6.30 -0.67 19.58
C ARG A 381 5.34 0.15 20.43
N ASN A 382 5.56 1.45 20.55
CA ASN A 382 4.68 2.34 21.32
C ASN A 382 3.27 2.38 20.72
N THR A 383 3.18 2.39 19.40
CA THR A 383 1.91 2.35 18.69
C THR A 383 1.19 1.03 18.89
N LEU A 384 1.91 -0.11 18.92
CA LEU A 384 1.35 -1.44 19.17
C LEU A 384 0.71 -1.54 20.55
N GLN A 385 1.31 -0.94 21.58
CA GLN A 385 0.74 -0.90 22.92
C GLN A 385 -0.54 -0.06 23.03
N LEU A 386 -0.68 0.98 22.19
CA LEU A 386 -1.90 1.80 22.15
C LEU A 386 -3.04 1.14 21.37
N ASP A 387 -2.70 0.17 20.55
CA ASP A 387 -3.65 -0.51 19.67
C ASP A 387 -4.57 -1.42 20.48
N LYS A 388 -5.87 -1.22 20.33
CA LYS A 388 -6.90 -2.00 21.03
C LYS A 388 -7.29 -3.26 20.28
N ALA A 389 -7.08 -3.30 18.96
CA ALA A 389 -7.42 -4.46 18.14
C ALA A 389 -6.46 -5.61 18.43
N ARG A 390 -7.00 -6.77 18.79
CA ARG A 390 -6.22 -7.98 19.08
C ARG A 390 -6.23 -8.99 17.94
N SER A 391 -7.27 -8.96 17.12
CA SER A 391 -7.44 -9.87 16.00
C SER A 391 -7.56 -9.10 14.69
N ARG A 392 -7.39 -9.83 13.57
CA ARG A 392 -7.61 -9.28 12.23
C ARG A 392 -9.04 -8.80 12.03
N GLU A 393 -10.02 -9.53 12.55
CA GLU A 393 -11.44 -9.20 12.43
C GLU A 393 -11.78 -7.88 13.16
N GLU A 394 -11.26 -7.71 14.37
CA GLU A 394 -11.40 -6.45 15.12
C GLU A 394 -10.74 -5.27 14.41
N ALA A 395 -9.54 -5.48 13.86
CA ALA A 395 -8.82 -4.46 13.11
C ALA A 395 -9.59 -4.05 11.84
N LEU A 396 -10.10 -5.02 11.07
CA LEU A 396 -10.93 -4.76 9.90
C LEU A 396 -12.21 -4.01 10.26
N PHE A 397 -12.85 -4.36 11.37
CA PHE A 397 -14.04 -3.69 11.84
C PHE A 397 -13.78 -2.24 12.28
N GLU A 398 -12.64 -1.98 12.95
CA GLU A 398 -12.24 -0.61 13.28
C GLU A 398 -11.98 0.24 12.04
N VAL A 399 -11.26 -0.29 11.06
CA VAL A 399 -11.02 0.40 9.79
C VAL A 399 -12.33 0.63 9.04
N PHE A 400 -13.23 -0.36 9.00
CA PHE A 400 -14.54 -0.23 8.37
C PHE A 400 -15.38 0.91 8.99
N LYS A 401 -15.42 1.00 10.32
CA LYS A 401 -16.13 2.10 11.03
C LYS A 401 -15.60 3.48 10.66
N ILE A 402 -14.31 3.58 10.39
CA ILE A 402 -13.70 4.85 10.00
C ILE A 402 -14.04 5.20 8.54
N LEU A 403 -14.05 4.20 7.68
CA LEU A 403 -14.33 4.38 6.25
C LEU A 403 -15.83 4.64 5.98
N ARG A 404 -16.70 4.02 6.75
CA ARG A 404 -18.16 4.15 6.63
C ARG A 404 -18.77 4.46 8.01
N PRO A 405 -18.69 5.72 8.47
CA PRO A 405 -19.34 6.13 9.71
C PRO A 405 -20.85 6.15 9.50
N GLY A 406 -21.62 5.42 10.32
CA GLY A 406 -23.09 5.35 10.31
C GLY A 406 -23.62 3.98 10.07
#